data_1add8e72fb9a40c7a7dd7513765fc8e6
#
_entry.id   1add8e72fb9a40c7a7dd7513765fc8e6
#
_cell.length_a   1.000
_cell.length_b   1.000
_cell.length_c   1.000
_cell.angle_alpha   90.00
_cell.angle_beta   90.00
_cell.angle_gamma   90.00
#
_symmetry.space_group_name_H-M   'P 1'
#
loop_
_entity.id
_entity.type
_entity.pdbx_description
1 polymer ?
#
loop_
_entity_poly.entity_id
_entity_poly.type
_entity_poly.pdbx_seq_one_letter_code
_entity_poly.pdbx_strand_id
1 'polypeptide(L)'
;MTQREWKEIREFEEIRFEEYNGIAKITINRPQYRNAFTPKTTMELSQAFAVCREMQRIRVVLLTGAMSEVPEGKHLEDVKHAFCSGGDMHVKRPWRLCR
;
A
#
# COMPACT_ATOMS: atom_id res chain seq x y z
N MET A 1 10.90 -0.60 -25.05
CA MET A 1 10.15 0.16 -24.07
C MET A 1 10.83 0.08 -22.74
N THR A 2 11.20 1.22 -22.19
CA THR A 2 11.95 1.25 -20.94
C THR A 2 10.99 1.06 -19.76
N GLN A 3 11.33 0.14 -18.88
CA GLN A 3 10.57 0.00 -17.65
C GLN A 3 10.87 1.19 -16.74
N ARG A 4 9.83 1.64 -16.06
CA ARG A 4 10.01 2.68 -15.06
C ARG A 4 10.71 2.09 -13.86
N GLU A 5 11.79 2.74 -13.44
CA GLU A 5 12.53 2.31 -12.27
C GLU A 5 12.05 3.07 -11.05
N TRP A 6 11.23 2.41 -10.26
CA TRP A 6 10.77 2.98 -9.01
C TRP A 6 11.85 2.82 -7.95
N LYS A 7 12.19 3.89 -7.28
CA LYS A 7 13.19 3.88 -6.23
C LYS A 7 12.49 3.93 -4.88
N GLU A 8 12.85 3.02 -4.00
CA GLU A 8 12.30 2.99 -2.67
C GLU A 8 12.78 4.20 -1.88
N ILE A 9 11.84 4.97 -1.30
CA ILE A 9 12.16 6.13 -0.50
C ILE A 9 12.48 5.72 0.93
N ARG A 10 11.66 4.83 1.47
CA ARG A 10 11.82 4.33 2.84
C ARG A 10 11.21 2.94 2.90
N GLU A 11 11.84 2.07 3.68
CA GLU A 11 11.35 0.71 3.85
C GLU A 11 10.27 0.67 4.93
N PHE A 12 9.15 0.06 4.59
CA PHE A 12 8.05 -0.18 5.53
C PHE A 12 7.68 -1.66 5.46
N GLU A 13 6.95 -2.13 6.46
CA GLU A 13 6.56 -3.54 6.50
C GLU A 13 5.27 -3.83 5.75
N GLU A 14 4.28 -2.93 5.85
CA GLU A 14 2.96 -3.19 5.29
C GLU A 14 2.62 -2.33 4.09
N ILE A 15 3.50 -1.41 3.73
CA ILE A 15 3.35 -0.61 2.52
C ILE A 15 4.68 -0.55 1.78
N ARG A 16 4.61 -0.21 0.50
CA ARG A 16 5.79 0.15 -0.27
C ARG A 16 5.71 1.62 -0.60
N PHE A 17 6.83 2.30 -0.46
CA PHE A 17 6.91 3.74 -0.67
C PHE A 17 8.03 4.03 -1.64
N GLU A 18 7.64 4.38 -2.86
CA GLU A 18 8.56 4.51 -3.99
C GLU A 18 8.36 5.83 -4.70
N GLU A 19 9.38 6.23 -5.44
CA GLU A 19 9.36 7.46 -6.22
C GLU A 19 9.86 7.22 -7.63
N TYR A 20 9.25 7.90 -8.58
CA TYR A 20 9.73 7.97 -9.93
C TYR A 20 9.35 9.33 -10.51
N ASN A 21 10.36 10.11 -10.89
CA ASN A 21 10.18 11.37 -11.63
C ASN A 21 9.16 12.32 -10.97
N GLY A 22 9.28 12.50 -9.67
CA GLY A 22 8.40 13.41 -8.92
C GLY A 22 7.07 12.83 -8.52
N ILE A 23 6.84 11.56 -8.81
CA ILE A 23 5.63 10.86 -8.43
C ILE A 23 5.96 9.90 -7.30
N ALA A 24 5.31 10.06 -6.17
CA ALA A 24 5.43 9.09 -5.07
C ALA A 24 4.34 8.06 -5.21
N LYS A 25 4.70 6.80 -5.14
CA LYS A 25 3.73 5.70 -5.17
C LYS A 25 3.74 5.00 -3.82
N ILE A 26 2.60 4.99 -3.18
CA ILE A 26 2.40 4.29 -1.92
C ILE A 26 1.50 3.09 -2.21
N THR A 27 2.02 1.90 -1.97
CA THR A 27 1.31 0.66 -2.27
C THR A 27 1.00 -0.06 -0.98
N ILE A 28 -0.28 -0.30 -0.71
CA ILE A 28 -0.67 -1.13 0.42
C ILE A 28 -0.30 -2.57 0.05
N ASN A 29 0.64 -3.14 0.79
CA ASN A 29 1.25 -4.42 0.41
C ASN A 29 0.83 -5.54 1.36
N ARG A 30 -0.46 -5.82 1.36
CA ARG A 30 -1.03 -6.95 2.11
C ARG A 30 -1.98 -7.77 1.21
N PRO A 31 -1.48 -8.21 0.03
CA PRO A 31 -2.35 -8.88 -0.94
C PRO A 31 -2.97 -10.17 -0.41
N GLN A 32 -2.30 -10.88 0.49
CA GLN A 32 -2.83 -12.10 1.08
C GLN A 32 -4.06 -11.86 1.94
N TYR A 33 -4.29 -10.61 2.35
CA TYR A 33 -5.48 -10.19 3.11
C TYR A 33 -6.33 -9.23 2.30
N ARG A 34 -6.20 -9.25 0.97
CA ARG A 34 -6.85 -8.31 0.06
C ARG A 34 -6.60 -6.87 0.45
N ASN A 35 -5.39 -6.58 0.92
CA ASN A 35 -4.92 -5.26 1.33
C ASN A 35 -5.78 -4.64 2.44
N ALA A 36 -6.31 -5.48 3.32
CA ALA A 36 -6.95 -5.00 4.54
C ALA A 36 -5.91 -4.27 5.39
N PHE A 37 -6.27 -3.13 5.94
CA PHE A 37 -5.33 -2.35 6.73
C PHE A 37 -5.41 -2.68 8.21
N THR A 38 -4.26 -2.63 8.87
CA THR A 38 -4.11 -2.75 10.31
C THR A 38 -3.77 -1.37 10.89
N PRO A 39 -3.74 -1.22 12.22
CA PRO A 39 -3.24 0.03 12.81
C PRO A 39 -1.82 0.36 12.34
N LYS A 40 -0.99 -0.66 12.13
CA LYS A 40 0.37 -0.44 11.63
C LYS A 40 0.36 0.10 10.21
N THR A 41 -0.49 -0.45 9.34
CA THR A 41 -0.63 0.07 7.98
C THR A 41 -0.98 1.55 8.00
N THR A 42 -1.93 1.93 8.83
CA THR A 42 -2.35 3.32 8.95
C THR A 42 -1.22 4.21 9.42
N MET A 43 -0.45 3.74 10.40
CA MET A 43 0.69 4.50 10.91
C MET A 43 1.74 4.69 9.82
N GLU A 44 2.03 3.64 9.07
CA GLU A 44 3.01 3.71 7.99
C GLU A 44 2.56 4.64 6.88
N LEU A 45 1.28 4.59 6.53
CA LEU A 45 0.71 5.53 5.54
C LEU A 45 0.86 6.97 6.01
N SER A 46 0.57 7.23 7.27
CA SER A 46 0.70 8.57 7.83
C SER A 46 2.14 9.07 7.73
N GLN A 47 3.10 8.21 8.04
CA GLN A 47 4.52 8.56 7.94
C GLN A 47 4.93 8.82 6.49
N ALA A 48 4.45 8.01 5.55
CA ALA A 48 4.77 8.19 4.14
C ALA A 48 4.22 9.52 3.62
N PHE A 49 2.98 9.85 3.96
CA PHE A 49 2.40 11.13 3.55
C PHE A 49 3.14 12.31 4.16
N ALA A 50 3.60 12.18 5.40
CA ALA A 50 4.39 13.24 6.03
C ALA A 50 5.70 13.48 5.28
N VAL A 51 6.36 12.41 4.86
CA VAL A 51 7.58 12.52 4.06
C VAL A 51 7.29 13.20 2.73
N CYS A 52 6.20 12.82 2.06
CA CYS A 52 5.82 13.45 0.79
C CYS A 52 5.61 14.95 0.95
N ARG A 53 5.00 15.36 2.05
CA ARG A 53 4.75 16.77 2.30
C ARG A 53 6.05 17.57 2.41
N GLU A 54 7.09 16.96 2.95
CA GLU A 54 8.38 17.62 3.14
C GLU A 54 9.26 17.59 1.89
N MET A 55 9.00 16.65 0.98
CA MET A 55 9.81 16.50 -0.22
C MET A 55 9.26 17.37 -1.34
N GLN A 56 9.90 18.51 -1.55
CA GLN A 56 9.41 19.48 -2.54
C GLN A 56 9.41 18.95 -3.97
N ARG A 57 10.23 17.95 -4.25
CA ARG A 57 10.27 17.35 -5.59
C ARG A 57 9.06 16.46 -5.89
N ILE A 58 8.35 16.04 -4.87
CA ILE A 58 7.15 15.20 -5.05
C ILE A 58 5.97 16.10 -5.39
N ARG A 59 5.36 15.86 -6.52
CA ARG A 59 4.22 16.63 -7.01
C ARG A 59 2.91 15.85 -7.01
N VAL A 60 3.00 14.54 -7.14
CA VAL A 60 1.85 13.66 -7.22
C VAL A 60 2.08 12.48 -6.29
N VAL A 61 1.04 12.08 -5.58
CA VAL A 61 1.07 10.88 -4.76
C VAL A 61 0.02 9.91 -5.31
N LEU A 62 0.48 8.71 -5.67
CA LEU A 62 -0.41 7.63 -6.10
C LEU A 62 -0.57 6.68 -4.92
N LEU A 63 -1.80 6.39 -4.56
CA LEU A 63 -2.11 5.40 -3.55
C LEU A 63 -2.76 4.21 -4.23
N THR A 64 -2.19 3.03 -4.05
CA THR A 64 -2.68 1.84 -4.73
C THR A 64 -2.53 0.62 -3.82
N GLY A 65 -3.06 -0.51 -4.27
CA GLY A 65 -2.93 -1.78 -3.57
C GLY A 65 -2.15 -2.78 -4.38
N ALA A 66 -1.34 -3.59 -3.71
CA ALA A 66 -0.59 -4.63 -4.36
C ALA A 66 -1.53 -5.69 -4.93
N MET A 67 -1.16 -6.23 -6.09
CA MET A 67 -1.93 -7.31 -6.69
C MET A 67 -1.62 -8.62 -6.01
N SER A 68 -2.66 -9.44 -5.83
CA SER A 68 -2.47 -10.79 -5.30
C SER A 68 -1.75 -11.66 -6.32
N GLU A 69 -0.93 -12.57 -5.84
CA GLU A 69 -0.29 -13.53 -6.71
C GLU A 69 -1.33 -14.47 -7.28
N VAL A 70 -1.13 -14.85 -8.53
CA VAL A 70 -1.99 -15.82 -9.21
C VAL A 70 -1.44 -17.20 -8.94
N PRO A 71 -2.16 -18.07 -8.22
CA PRO A 71 -1.69 -19.43 -7.99
C PRO A 71 -1.54 -20.20 -9.29
N GLU A 72 -0.61 -21.16 -9.29
CA GLU A 72 -0.40 -22.01 -10.45
C GLU A 72 -1.71 -22.72 -10.83
N GLY A 73 -2.02 -22.73 -12.13
CA GLY A 73 -3.22 -23.36 -12.64
C GLY A 73 -4.46 -22.48 -12.62
N LYS A 74 -4.37 -21.25 -12.12
CA LYS A 74 -5.49 -20.32 -12.13
C LYS A 74 -5.20 -19.16 -13.07
N HIS A 75 -6.27 -18.58 -13.58
CA HIS A 75 -6.18 -17.37 -14.40
C HIS A 75 -6.24 -16.13 -13.52
N LEU A 76 -5.68 -15.03 -14.01
CA LEU A 76 -5.68 -13.77 -13.28
C LEU A 76 -7.08 -13.35 -12.86
N GLU A 77 -8.06 -13.55 -13.71
CA GLU A 77 -9.44 -13.18 -13.44
C GLU A 77 -10.11 -14.04 -12.37
N ASP A 78 -9.53 -15.18 -12.03
CA ASP A 78 -10.06 -16.06 -10.99
C ASP A 78 -9.55 -15.68 -9.61
N VAL A 79 -8.60 -14.76 -9.55
CA VAL A 79 -8.00 -14.29 -8.29
C VAL A 79 -8.59 -12.94 -7.94
N LYS A 80 -9.07 -12.80 -6.71
CA LYS A 80 -9.66 -11.55 -6.29
C LYS A 80 -8.58 -10.58 -5.87
N HIS A 81 -8.58 -9.43 -6.52
CA HIS A 81 -7.68 -8.34 -6.20
C HIS A 81 -8.48 -7.21 -5.58
N ALA A 82 -7.86 -6.44 -4.71
CA ALA A 82 -8.51 -5.29 -4.11
C ALA A 82 -7.47 -4.19 -3.88
N PHE A 83 -7.89 -2.97 -4.10
CA PHE A 83 -7.10 -1.83 -3.66
C PHE A 83 -6.95 -1.87 -2.14
N CYS A 84 -8.06 -1.99 -1.45
CA CYS A 84 -8.12 -2.11 0.00
C CYS A 84 -9.50 -2.65 0.38
N SER A 85 -9.53 -3.74 1.11
CA SER A 85 -10.81 -4.36 1.49
C SER A 85 -11.39 -3.78 2.77
N GLY A 86 -10.71 -2.81 3.39
CA GLY A 86 -11.16 -2.18 4.62
C GLY A 86 -10.28 -2.57 5.80
N GLY A 87 -10.76 -2.33 7.02
CA GLY A 87 -10.01 -2.66 8.22
C GLY A 87 -9.91 -4.15 8.43
N ASP A 88 -8.76 -4.61 8.92
CA ASP A 88 -8.56 -6.02 9.20
C ASP A 88 -9.38 -6.44 10.43
N MET A 89 -10.32 -7.33 10.22
CA MET A 89 -11.22 -7.76 11.28
C MET A 89 -10.57 -8.69 12.29
N HIS A 90 -9.41 -9.23 11.96
CA HIS A 90 -8.70 -10.17 12.82
C HIS A 90 -7.77 -9.50 13.82
N VAL A 91 -7.56 -8.19 13.68
CA VAL A 91 -6.68 -7.43 14.55
C VAL A 91 -7.50 -6.80 15.66
N LYS A 92 -6.98 -6.85 16.90
CA LYS A 92 -7.59 -6.10 17.99
C LYS A 92 -7.47 -4.62 17.70
N ARG A 93 -8.60 -3.93 17.74
CA ARG A 93 -8.65 -2.51 17.40
C ARG A 93 -9.01 -1.70 18.62
N PRO A 94 -8.13 -0.80 19.07
CA PRO A 94 -8.47 0.05 20.20
C PRO A 94 -9.72 0.88 19.96
N TRP A 95 -9.94 1.31 18.72
CA TRP A 95 -11.09 2.15 18.38
C TRP A 95 -12.41 1.42 18.45
N ARG A 96 -12.41 0.09 18.54
CA ARG A 96 -13.68 -0.64 18.70
C ARG A 96 -14.39 -0.29 20.00
N LEU A 97 -13.61 0.18 20.97
CA LEU A 97 -14.15 0.55 22.26
C LEU A 97 -14.89 1.88 22.23
N CYS A 98 -14.78 2.60 21.15
CA CYS A 98 -15.36 3.95 21.00
C CYS A 98 -16.75 3.93 20.41
N ARG A 99 -17.41 2.83 20.47
CA ARG A 99 -18.77 2.75 19.97
C ARG A 99 -19.75 3.40 20.91
#